data_a620c7bc270123cf0cbf062825f57ced
#
_entry.id   a620c7bc270123cf0cbf062825f57ced
#
_cell.length_a   1.000
_cell.length_b   1.000
_cell.length_c   1.000
_cell.angle_alpha   90.00
_cell.angle_beta   90.00
_cell.angle_gamma   90.00
#
_symmetry.space_group_name_H-M   'P 1'
#
loop_
_entity.id
_entity.type
_entity.pdbx_description
1 polymer ?
#
loop_
_entity_poly.entity_id
_entity_poly.type
_entity_poly.pdbx_seq_one_letter_code
_entity_poly.pdbx_strand_id
1 'polypeptide(L)'
;MSNIKFPENFLWGGATAANQFEGGYREGGKGLSTADVMTGGTHTEARRITPILEEGTYYPSHEAIDFYHRYKEDIALFAEMGFKTFRMSINWTRIFPNGYELEPNEEGLKFYDDVFAELKKYNIEPLVTISHYETPFGLTEKWNGWLGRETIDCYLRYCETIFNRYKDVVKYWLTFNEINIITHGPAAAFMGAGVMFDDIRELTFGANGNNHYEECFQALHHQFVASAKAVQLGHSINQEFKIGCMIAYGKQYPYTCSPDDILLAQQKEEFSNYLCSDVQVRGEYSGFAKRFFRENNIDIKMEEGDLETLKAGTVDFYTFSYYMTSCVSNNPNLETTGGNLSMGLKNPYLEASDWGWQIDPVGLRTSLNEIYNRYQIPLMVVENGLGAVDTVEADGNINDDYRINYLKAHIEQMKEAIGDGVELWGYTPWGCIDLVSAGTGEMKKRYGFIYVDKNNDGTGTLDRSRKKSFYWYKKVIGSNGEEL
;
A
#
# COMPACT_ATOMS: atom_id res chain seq x y z
N MET A 1 -10.51 -21.55 27.82
CA MET A 1 -10.23 -20.70 26.66
C MET A 1 -9.13 -19.74 27.10
N SER A 2 -8.02 -19.66 26.39
CA SER A 2 -6.96 -18.70 26.67
C SER A 2 -7.54 -17.29 26.57
N ASN A 3 -7.29 -16.46 27.59
CA ASN A 3 -7.79 -15.07 27.59
C ASN A 3 -6.82 -14.19 26.76
N ILE A 4 -6.74 -14.48 25.44
CA ILE A 4 -5.89 -13.75 24.49
C ILE A 4 -6.46 -12.36 24.34
N LYS A 5 -5.61 -11.32 24.45
CA LYS A 5 -5.98 -9.91 24.30
C LYS A 5 -5.01 -9.20 23.38
N PHE A 6 -5.50 -8.19 22.66
CA PHE A 6 -4.62 -7.24 22.02
C PHE A 6 -3.78 -6.48 23.06
N PRO A 7 -2.54 -6.09 22.75
CA PRO A 7 -1.73 -5.23 23.60
C PRO A 7 -2.48 -3.93 23.97
N GLU A 8 -2.25 -3.39 25.16
CA GLU A 8 -2.90 -2.12 25.58
C GLU A 8 -2.57 -0.93 24.69
N ASN A 9 -1.37 -0.94 24.11
CA ASN A 9 -0.88 0.08 23.18
C ASN A 9 -1.07 -0.29 21.71
N PHE A 10 -1.99 -1.23 21.40
CA PHE A 10 -2.24 -1.64 20.02
C PHE A 10 -2.75 -0.47 19.17
N LEU A 11 -2.13 -0.28 18.02
CA LEU A 11 -2.40 0.84 17.12
C LEU A 11 -3.58 0.53 16.20
N TRP A 12 -4.80 0.75 16.71
CA TRP A 12 -6.02 0.71 15.92
C TRP A 12 -6.16 1.97 15.07
N GLY A 13 -6.49 1.83 13.79
CA GLY A 13 -6.67 2.99 12.95
C GLY A 13 -7.27 2.70 11.59
N GLY A 14 -6.83 3.45 10.59
CA GLY A 14 -7.21 3.29 9.20
C GLY A 14 -6.13 3.80 8.26
N ALA A 15 -6.20 3.41 6.99
CA ALA A 15 -5.19 3.70 5.99
C ALA A 15 -5.76 4.39 4.75
N THR A 16 -4.97 5.29 4.18
CA THR A 16 -5.23 5.99 2.92
C THR A 16 -3.93 6.19 2.13
N ALA A 17 -4.06 6.64 0.88
CA ALA A 17 -2.94 7.08 0.04
C ALA A 17 -3.25 8.46 -0.55
N ALA A 18 -2.27 9.36 -0.57
CA ALA A 18 -2.46 10.75 -0.98
C ALA A 18 -3.08 10.86 -2.39
N ASN A 19 -2.59 10.12 -3.37
CA ASN A 19 -3.11 10.15 -4.73
C ASN A 19 -4.56 9.67 -4.88
N GLN A 20 -5.08 8.94 -3.90
CA GLN A 20 -6.42 8.36 -3.96
C GLN A 20 -7.46 9.18 -3.18
N PHE A 21 -7.01 10.13 -2.32
CA PHE A 21 -7.95 10.85 -1.47
C PHE A 21 -7.70 12.36 -1.35
N GLU A 22 -6.47 12.87 -1.55
CA GLU A 22 -6.17 14.29 -1.33
C GLU A 22 -6.86 15.23 -2.33
N GLY A 23 -6.71 15.00 -3.62
CA GLY A 23 -7.11 15.97 -4.63
C GLY A 23 -6.18 17.19 -4.68
N GLY A 24 -6.71 18.36 -5.10
CA GLY A 24 -5.94 19.60 -5.17
C GLY A 24 -4.65 19.47 -6.03
N TYR A 25 -4.74 18.79 -7.19
CA TYR A 25 -3.57 18.35 -7.97
C TYR A 25 -2.69 19.47 -8.54
N ARG A 26 -3.19 20.72 -8.60
CA ARG A 26 -2.43 21.92 -9.00
C ARG A 26 -2.34 22.98 -7.91
N GLU A 27 -2.83 22.69 -6.72
CA GLU A 27 -2.88 23.65 -5.63
C GLU A 27 -1.64 23.55 -4.75
N GLY A 28 -1.29 24.67 -4.11
CA GLY A 28 -0.12 24.76 -3.23
C GLY A 28 1.20 24.44 -3.93
N GLY A 29 1.32 24.72 -5.23
CA GLY A 29 2.54 24.46 -6.00
C GLY A 29 2.82 22.99 -6.30
N LYS A 30 1.85 22.08 -6.10
CA LYS A 30 2.00 20.64 -6.40
C LYS A 30 2.31 20.40 -7.88
N GLY A 31 3.32 19.56 -8.15
CA GLY A 31 3.61 19.04 -9.49
C GLY A 31 2.82 17.77 -9.82
N LEU A 32 3.01 17.25 -11.03
CA LEU A 32 2.39 16.01 -11.47
C LEU A 32 3.14 14.79 -10.92
N SER A 33 2.39 13.82 -10.45
CA SER A 33 2.88 12.47 -10.15
C SER A 33 2.45 11.49 -11.23
N THR A 34 2.98 10.26 -11.18
CA THR A 34 2.52 9.16 -12.04
C THR A 34 1.02 8.92 -11.93
N ALA A 35 0.42 9.12 -10.76
CA ALA A 35 -1.02 8.98 -10.56
C ALA A 35 -1.84 10.04 -11.32
N ASP A 36 -1.29 11.24 -11.49
CA ASP A 36 -1.99 12.36 -12.13
C ASP A 36 -2.07 12.25 -13.67
N VAL A 37 -1.29 11.34 -14.26
CA VAL A 37 -1.32 11.03 -15.70
C VAL A 37 -2.02 9.71 -16.03
N MET A 38 -2.73 9.14 -15.06
CA MET A 38 -3.54 7.92 -15.22
C MET A 38 -5.02 8.27 -15.28
N THR A 39 -5.67 7.96 -16.40
CA THR A 39 -7.11 8.20 -16.61
C THR A 39 -7.98 7.37 -15.67
N GLY A 40 -9.26 7.68 -15.57
CA GLY A 40 -10.26 6.76 -15.06
C GLY A 40 -10.32 5.49 -15.92
N GLY A 41 -10.76 4.40 -15.32
CA GLY A 41 -11.03 3.11 -15.95
C GLY A 41 -12.19 2.43 -15.24
N THR A 42 -12.40 1.16 -15.51
CA THR A 42 -13.39 0.30 -14.84
C THR A 42 -12.81 -1.09 -14.61
N HIS A 43 -13.57 -1.98 -13.98
CA HIS A 43 -13.17 -3.38 -13.86
C HIS A 43 -13.08 -4.13 -15.22
N THR A 44 -13.61 -3.54 -16.31
CA THR A 44 -13.55 -4.08 -17.68
C THR A 44 -12.72 -3.25 -18.65
N GLU A 45 -12.37 -2.03 -18.26
CA GLU A 45 -11.58 -1.11 -19.07
C GLU A 45 -10.37 -0.65 -18.28
N ALA A 46 -9.17 -0.93 -18.80
CA ALA A 46 -7.94 -0.52 -18.15
C ALA A 46 -7.79 1.02 -18.12
N ARG A 47 -7.17 1.54 -17.08
CA ARG A 47 -6.71 2.92 -17.03
C ARG A 47 -5.63 3.13 -18.09
N ARG A 48 -5.63 4.29 -18.75
CA ARG A 48 -4.60 4.69 -19.72
C ARG A 48 -3.55 5.58 -19.05
N ILE A 49 -2.32 5.44 -19.49
CA ILE A 49 -1.22 6.34 -19.15
C ILE A 49 -1.12 7.40 -20.24
N THR A 50 -1.33 8.66 -19.89
CA THR A 50 -1.30 9.79 -20.82
C THR A 50 -0.23 10.80 -20.36
N PRO A 51 1.01 10.71 -20.86
CA PRO A 51 2.11 11.60 -20.45
C PRO A 51 1.79 13.08 -20.61
N ILE A 52 0.91 13.40 -21.56
CA ILE A 52 0.34 14.74 -21.75
C ILE A 52 -1.15 14.64 -21.37
N LEU A 53 -1.59 15.49 -20.45
CA LEU A 53 -2.99 15.51 -20.04
C LEU A 53 -3.90 15.86 -21.22
N GLU A 54 -4.90 15.03 -21.44
CA GLU A 54 -5.88 15.17 -22.53
C GLU A 54 -7.06 16.03 -22.07
N GLU A 55 -7.43 17.03 -22.86
CA GLU A 55 -8.60 17.86 -22.58
C GLU A 55 -9.88 17.01 -22.59
N GLY A 56 -10.76 17.20 -21.59
CA GLY A 56 -12.01 16.46 -21.45
C GLY A 56 -11.86 15.03 -20.90
N THR A 57 -10.64 14.57 -20.63
CA THR A 57 -10.39 13.26 -20.02
C THR A 57 -10.46 13.36 -18.48
N TYR A 58 -11.13 12.40 -17.85
CA TYR A 58 -11.25 12.34 -16.41
C TYR A 58 -10.03 11.65 -15.76
N TYR A 59 -9.39 12.34 -14.83
CA TYR A 59 -8.27 11.88 -14.03
C TYR A 59 -8.70 11.82 -12.56
N PRO A 60 -9.01 10.64 -12.03
CA PRO A 60 -9.62 10.52 -10.70
C PRO A 60 -8.81 11.12 -9.54
N SER A 61 -7.47 11.10 -9.63
CA SER A 61 -6.58 11.67 -8.61
C SER A 61 -6.62 13.18 -8.50
N HIS A 62 -7.07 13.89 -9.55
CA HIS A 62 -7.03 15.36 -9.59
C HIS A 62 -7.91 16.01 -8.53
N GLU A 63 -9.08 15.46 -8.30
CA GLU A 63 -9.99 15.86 -7.23
C GLU A 63 -10.02 14.85 -6.09
N ALA A 64 -9.86 13.55 -6.41
CA ALA A 64 -10.01 12.44 -5.48
C ALA A 64 -11.26 12.60 -4.61
N ILE A 65 -11.13 12.71 -3.30
CA ILE A 65 -12.25 13.04 -2.39
C ILE A 65 -12.09 14.39 -1.71
N ASP A 66 -11.17 15.21 -2.20
CA ASP A 66 -10.90 16.56 -1.72
C ASP A 66 -10.47 16.65 -0.25
N PHE A 67 -9.66 15.70 0.22
CA PHE A 67 -9.08 15.77 1.56
C PHE A 67 -8.20 17.02 1.73
N TYR A 68 -7.58 17.52 0.66
CA TYR A 68 -6.76 18.73 0.69
C TYR A 68 -7.45 19.91 1.35
N HIS A 69 -8.74 20.11 1.06
CA HIS A 69 -9.55 21.16 1.68
C HIS A 69 -10.32 20.67 2.91
N ARG A 70 -10.67 19.40 2.99
CA ARG A 70 -11.60 18.83 3.98
C ARG A 70 -10.93 18.02 5.09
N TYR A 71 -9.59 18.03 5.21
CA TYR A 71 -8.83 17.21 6.16
C TYR A 71 -9.29 17.36 7.61
N LYS A 72 -9.75 18.56 8.03
CA LYS A 72 -10.23 18.79 9.40
C LYS A 72 -11.53 18.01 9.68
N GLU A 73 -12.42 17.98 8.70
CA GLU A 73 -13.69 17.22 8.78
C GLU A 73 -13.40 15.73 8.83
N ASP A 74 -12.56 15.24 7.94
CA ASP A 74 -12.23 13.82 7.85
C ASP A 74 -11.49 13.34 9.10
N ILE A 75 -10.50 14.09 9.59
CA ILE A 75 -9.76 13.76 10.83
C ILE A 75 -10.69 13.78 12.05
N ALA A 76 -11.66 14.70 12.11
CA ALA A 76 -12.65 14.70 13.18
C ALA A 76 -13.52 13.42 13.18
N LEU A 77 -13.85 12.89 12.01
CA LEU A 77 -14.55 11.61 11.88
C LEU A 77 -13.68 10.42 12.31
N PHE A 78 -12.39 10.44 11.99
CA PHE A 78 -11.43 9.42 12.46
C PHE A 78 -11.31 9.46 13.99
N ALA A 79 -11.23 10.64 14.55
CA ALA A 79 -11.20 10.85 16.01
C ALA A 79 -12.49 10.36 16.68
N GLU A 80 -13.67 10.65 16.11
CA GLU A 80 -14.96 10.14 16.59
C GLU A 80 -14.99 8.61 16.58
N MET A 81 -14.37 7.96 15.57
CA MET A 81 -14.24 6.50 15.48
C MET A 81 -13.26 5.94 16.52
N GLY A 82 -12.42 6.80 17.10
CA GLY A 82 -11.49 6.44 18.16
C GLY A 82 -10.09 6.01 17.67
N PHE A 83 -9.70 6.39 16.46
CA PHE A 83 -8.38 6.05 15.91
C PHE A 83 -7.26 6.39 16.89
N LYS A 84 -6.32 5.44 17.01
CA LYS A 84 -5.05 5.61 17.72
C LYS A 84 -3.92 5.95 16.75
N THR A 85 -4.05 5.48 15.51
CA THR A 85 -3.11 5.80 14.43
C THR A 85 -3.87 6.08 13.13
N PHE A 86 -3.27 6.89 12.28
CA PHE A 86 -3.74 7.12 10.91
C PHE A 86 -2.59 6.92 9.95
N ARG A 87 -2.71 5.90 9.07
CA ARG A 87 -1.75 5.69 8.00
C ARG A 87 -2.12 6.52 6.79
N MET A 88 -1.18 7.37 6.38
CA MET A 88 -1.29 8.23 5.21
C MET A 88 0.04 8.27 4.45
N SER A 89 0.04 8.75 3.22
CA SER A 89 1.29 9.11 2.54
C SER A 89 1.47 10.62 2.47
N ILE A 90 2.72 11.07 2.35
CA ILE A 90 3.06 12.42 1.93
C ILE A 90 3.23 12.37 0.41
N ASN A 91 2.48 13.20 -0.34
CA ASN A 91 2.66 13.28 -1.78
C ASN A 91 3.98 13.99 -2.10
N TRP A 92 4.94 13.24 -2.63
CA TRP A 92 6.28 13.75 -2.95
C TRP A 92 6.23 15.02 -3.81
N THR A 93 5.31 15.09 -4.79
CA THR A 93 5.19 16.24 -5.69
C THR A 93 4.62 17.51 -5.04
N ARG A 94 4.07 17.44 -3.82
CA ARG A 94 3.77 18.63 -3.04
C ARG A 94 5.02 19.27 -2.45
N ILE A 95 6.03 18.45 -2.14
CA ILE A 95 7.27 18.89 -1.50
C ILE A 95 8.33 19.23 -2.56
N PHE A 96 8.46 18.41 -3.59
CA PHE A 96 9.35 18.63 -4.74
C PHE A 96 8.55 18.40 -6.02
N PRO A 97 8.01 19.44 -6.65
CA PRO A 97 7.03 19.34 -7.74
C PRO A 97 7.47 18.50 -8.94
N ASN A 98 8.74 18.55 -9.34
CA ASN A 98 9.32 17.71 -10.38
C ASN A 98 10.20 16.58 -9.83
N GLY A 99 10.44 16.57 -8.51
CA GLY A 99 11.25 15.56 -7.81
C GLY A 99 12.74 15.86 -7.73
N TYR A 100 13.28 16.76 -8.55
CA TYR A 100 14.71 17.05 -8.66
C TYR A 100 15.11 18.48 -8.23
N GLU A 101 14.18 19.28 -7.72
CA GLU A 101 14.48 20.58 -7.15
C GLU A 101 15.49 20.45 -5.99
N LEU A 102 16.28 21.52 -5.76
CA LEU A 102 17.20 21.56 -4.63
C LEU A 102 16.54 22.09 -3.36
N GLU A 103 15.50 22.92 -3.51
CA GLU A 103 14.75 23.50 -2.41
C GLU A 103 13.32 22.98 -2.40
N PRO A 104 12.77 22.67 -1.22
CA PRO A 104 11.40 22.17 -1.11
C PRO A 104 10.37 23.27 -1.32
N ASN A 105 9.18 22.88 -1.73
CA ASN A 105 8.01 23.73 -1.78
C ASN A 105 7.40 23.91 -0.37
N GLU A 106 7.52 25.10 0.19
CA GLU A 106 7.07 25.40 1.55
C GLU A 106 5.52 25.31 1.71
N GLU A 107 4.75 25.61 0.67
CA GLU A 107 3.29 25.48 0.73
C GLU A 107 2.87 24.01 0.90
N GLY A 108 3.56 23.08 0.24
CA GLY A 108 3.35 21.66 0.41
C GLY A 108 3.73 21.16 1.81
N LEU A 109 4.88 21.62 2.35
CA LEU A 109 5.27 21.31 3.72
C LEU A 109 4.24 21.84 4.73
N LYS A 110 3.78 23.08 4.53
CA LYS A 110 2.77 23.67 5.41
C LYS A 110 1.45 22.93 5.40
N PHE A 111 1.01 22.39 4.29
CA PHE A 111 -0.19 21.56 4.24
C PHE A 111 -0.08 20.38 5.21
N TYR A 112 1.05 19.66 5.20
CA TYR A 112 1.27 18.54 6.12
C TYR A 112 1.53 18.99 7.57
N ASP A 113 2.12 20.17 7.81
CA ASP A 113 2.15 20.76 9.16
C ASP A 113 0.73 20.87 9.73
N ASP A 114 -0.20 21.39 8.92
CA ASP A 114 -1.58 21.60 9.33
C ASP A 114 -2.32 20.27 9.54
N VAL A 115 -2.09 19.27 8.68
CA VAL A 115 -2.65 17.90 8.84
C VAL A 115 -2.14 17.23 10.12
N PHE A 116 -0.83 17.26 10.37
CA PHE A 116 -0.25 16.67 11.59
C PHE A 116 -0.67 17.43 12.87
N ALA A 117 -0.81 18.75 12.79
CA ALA A 117 -1.35 19.51 13.90
C ALA A 117 -2.81 19.13 14.21
N GLU A 118 -3.61 18.83 13.17
CA GLU A 118 -4.98 18.39 13.37
C GLU A 118 -5.04 16.97 13.99
N LEU A 119 -4.22 16.02 13.52
CA LEU A 119 -4.11 14.68 14.12
C LEU A 119 -3.69 14.74 15.59
N LYS A 120 -2.73 15.62 15.92
CA LYS A 120 -2.23 15.80 17.28
C LYS A 120 -3.31 16.29 18.27
N LYS A 121 -4.26 17.12 17.83
CA LYS A 121 -5.39 17.55 18.67
C LYS A 121 -6.19 16.38 19.23
N TYR A 122 -6.27 15.29 18.48
CA TYR A 122 -7.04 14.11 18.83
C TYR A 122 -6.18 12.96 19.34
N ASN A 123 -4.87 13.18 19.53
CA ASN A 123 -3.89 12.15 19.92
C ASN A 123 -3.88 10.95 18.94
N ILE A 124 -4.02 11.21 17.64
CA ILE A 124 -3.88 10.23 16.58
C ILE A 124 -2.44 10.22 16.10
N GLU A 125 -1.73 9.09 16.27
CA GLU A 125 -0.35 8.91 15.85
C GLU A 125 -0.27 8.78 14.32
N PRO A 126 0.53 9.59 13.60
CA PRO A 126 0.75 9.40 12.19
C PRO A 126 1.62 8.17 11.91
N LEU A 127 1.20 7.33 10.95
CA LEU A 127 2.05 6.33 10.30
C LEU A 127 2.21 6.76 8.83
N VAL A 128 3.39 7.25 8.48
CA VAL A 128 3.62 7.92 7.20
C VAL A 128 4.30 7.01 6.19
N THR A 129 3.65 6.78 5.06
CA THR A 129 4.28 6.17 3.89
C THR A 129 4.98 7.27 3.08
N ILE A 130 6.29 7.15 2.89
CA ILE A 130 7.13 8.16 2.21
C ILE A 130 6.81 8.20 0.71
N SER A 131 6.69 7.00 0.08
CA SER A 131 6.32 6.88 -1.33
C SER A 131 5.19 5.86 -1.51
N HIS A 132 4.02 6.32 -1.96
CA HIS A 132 2.83 5.47 -2.16
C HIS A 132 2.29 5.65 -3.60
N TYR A 133 3.04 5.14 -4.59
CA TYR A 133 2.68 5.20 -6.03
C TYR A 133 2.56 6.63 -6.58
N GLU A 134 3.38 7.54 -6.05
CA GLU A 134 3.34 8.97 -6.33
C GLU A 134 4.70 9.49 -6.80
N THR A 135 5.40 8.69 -7.61
CA THR A 135 6.68 9.13 -8.18
C THR A 135 6.46 10.44 -8.96
N PRO A 136 7.23 11.50 -8.69
CA PRO A 136 7.14 12.73 -9.47
C PRO A 136 7.31 12.46 -10.97
N PHE A 137 6.37 12.93 -11.78
CA PHE A 137 6.40 12.65 -13.22
C PHE A 137 7.61 13.29 -13.91
N GLY A 138 8.14 14.40 -13.36
CA GLY A 138 9.39 14.98 -13.81
C GLY A 138 10.60 14.03 -13.69
N LEU A 139 10.62 13.10 -12.73
CA LEU A 139 11.64 12.05 -12.65
C LEU A 139 11.45 11.01 -13.76
N THR A 140 10.20 10.68 -14.09
CA THR A 140 9.86 9.80 -15.22
C THR A 140 10.35 10.40 -16.54
N GLU A 141 10.06 11.68 -16.77
CA GLU A 141 10.48 12.37 -17.98
C GLU A 141 12.01 12.50 -18.11
N LYS A 142 12.70 12.70 -16.98
CA LYS A 142 14.13 13.00 -16.99
C LYS A 142 15.02 11.75 -16.96
N TRP A 143 14.64 10.74 -16.18
CA TRP A 143 15.47 9.57 -15.92
C TRP A 143 14.71 8.24 -16.01
N ASN A 144 13.51 8.25 -16.56
CA ASN A 144 12.59 7.13 -16.58
C ASN A 144 12.30 6.58 -15.16
N GLY A 145 11.98 7.50 -14.26
CA GLY A 145 11.62 7.18 -12.88
C GLY A 145 12.76 6.49 -12.11
N TRP A 146 12.46 5.41 -11.44
CA TRP A 146 13.43 4.65 -10.65
C TRP A 146 14.41 3.81 -11.48
N LEU A 147 14.26 3.77 -12.82
CA LEU A 147 15.27 3.17 -13.69
C LEU A 147 16.56 4.01 -13.67
N GLY A 148 16.43 5.35 -13.60
CA GLY A 148 17.57 6.24 -13.37
C GLY A 148 18.05 6.24 -11.94
N ARG A 149 19.33 5.98 -11.73
CA ARG A 149 19.93 5.91 -10.38
C ARG A 149 19.90 7.24 -9.65
N GLU A 150 19.88 8.35 -10.35
CA GLU A 150 19.80 9.72 -9.84
C GLU A 150 18.54 9.94 -8.99
N THR A 151 17.50 9.15 -9.21
CA THR A 151 16.28 9.17 -8.41
C THR A 151 16.53 8.83 -6.94
N ILE A 152 17.58 8.04 -6.62
CA ILE A 152 17.99 7.74 -5.24
C ILE A 152 18.33 9.04 -4.49
N ASP A 153 19.14 9.91 -5.08
CA ASP A 153 19.57 11.16 -4.42
C ASP A 153 18.39 12.15 -4.27
N CYS A 154 17.50 12.17 -5.25
CA CYS A 154 16.25 12.95 -5.17
C CYS A 154 15.35 12.47 -4.03
N TYR A 155 15.19 11.15 -3.89
CA TYR A 155 14.42 10.54 -2.82
C TYR A 155 15.03 10.81 -1.44
N LEU A 156 16.34 10.73 -1.32
CA LEU A 156 17.03 11.00 -0.05
C LEU A 156 16.90 12.47 0.37
N ARG A 157 16.97 13.40 -0.57
CA ARG A 157 16.70 14.83 -0.30
C ARG A 157 15.28 15.03 0.20
N TYR A 158 14.31 14.37 -0.43
CA TYR A 158 12.93 14.37 0.03
C TYR A 158 12.80 13.76 1.44
N CYS A 159 13.40 12.60 1.71
CA CYS A 159 13.42 11.99 3.04
C CYS A 159 14.05 12.92 4.08
N GLU A 160 15.22 13.52 3.81
CA GLU A 160 15.89 14.42 4.71
C GLU A 160 15.00 15.63 5.07
N THR A 161 14.32 16.19 4.07
CA THR A 161 13.41 17.32 4.25
C THR A 161 12.25 16.97 5.19
N ILE A 162 11.52 15.87 4.91
CA ILE A 162 10.36 15.50 5.72
C ILE A 162 10.76 14.95 7.10
N PHE A 163 11.85 14.22 7.22
CA PHE A 163 12.35 13.74 8.51
C PHE A 163 12.73 14.90 9.43
N ASN A 164 13.48 15.89 8.93
CA ASN A 164 13.84 17.06 9.72
C ASN A 164 12.61 17.91 10.09
N ARG A 165 11.65 18.10 9.14
CA ARG A 165 10.45 18.90 9.38
C ARG A 165 9.53 18.27 10.41
N TYR A 166 9.36 16.95 10.37
CA TYR A 166 8.32 16.23 11.12
C TYR A 166 8.88 15.34 12.24
N LYS A 167 10.18 15.43 12.58
CA LYS A 167 10.83 14.57 13.59
C LYS A 167 10.21 14.58 14.99
N ASP A 168 9.47 15.64 15.34
CA ASP A 168 8.84 15.81 16.64
C ASP A 168 7.36 15.40 16.64
N VAL A 169 6.83 15.00 15.49
CA VAL A 169 5.39 14.68 15.31
C VAL A 169 5.12 13.36 14.64
N VAL A 170 6.08 12.80 13.89
CA VAL A 170 5.95 11.50 13.22
C VAL A 170 7.04 10.57 13.74
N LYS A 171 6.63 9.44 14.29
CA LYS A 171 7.51 8.38 14.78
C LYS A 171 7.63 7.21 13.81
N TYR A 172 6.54 6.86 13.14
CA TYR A 172 6.43 5.65 12.31
C TYR A 172 6.45 6.01 10.82
N TRP A 173 7.40 5.41 10.08
CA TRP A 173 7.62 5.65 8.67
C TRP A 173 7.65 4.35 7.88
N LEU A 174 7.12 4.37 6.66
CA LEU A 174 7.26 3.27 5.70
C LEU A 174 7.94 3.82 4.45
N THR A 175 9.00 3.16 3.97
CA THR A 175 9.81 3.69 2.87
C THR A 175 9.05 3.70 1.55
N PHE A 176 8.49 2.56 1.16
CA PHE A 176 7.69 2.39 -0.06
C PHE A 176 6.45 1.57 0.23
N ASN A 177 5.33 1.95 -0.38
CA ASN A 177 4.14 1.11 -0.38
C ASN A 177 4.30 -0.07 -1.32
N GLU A 178 3.99 -1.28 -0.85
CA GLU A 178 3.95 -2.51 -1.67
C GLU A 178 5.11 -2.58 -2.69
N ILE A 179 6.35 -2.41 -2.20
CA ILE A 179 7.54 -2.31 -3.06
C ILE A 179 7.67 -3.48 -4.05
N ASN A 180 7.10 -4.64 -3.70
CA ASN A 180 7.15 -5.86 -4.49
C ASN A 180 6.21 -5.85 -5.70
N ILE A 181 5.30 -4.88 -5.86
CA ILE A 181 4.43 -4.85 -7.05
C ILE A 181 5.21 -4.70 -8.35
N ILE A 182 6.37 -4.07 -8.31
CA ILE A 182 7.23 -3.88 -9.49
C ILE A 182 7.58 -5.22 -10.16
N THR A 183 7.61 -6.31 -9.40
CA THR A 183 7.83 -7.66 -9.93
C THR A 183 6.66 -8.21 -10.76
N HIS A 184 5.51 -7.53 -10.74
CA HIS A 184 4.32 -7.93 -11.49
C HIS A 184 4.26 -7.37 -12.92
N GLY A 185 5.33 -6.77 -13.40
CA GLY A 185 5.50 -6.38 -14.79
C GLY A 185 5.38 -4.87 -15.05
N PRO A 186 5.39 -4.47 -16.35
CA PRO A 186 5.57 -3.08 -16.76
C PRO A 186 4.53 -2.10 -16.23
N ALA A 187 3.25 -2.46 -16.24
CA ALA A 187 2.18 -1.59 -15.73
C ALA A 187 2.34 -1.30 -14.23
N ALA A 188 2.73 -2.31 -13.47
CA ALA A 188 3.02 -2.17 -12.04
C ALA A 188 4.33 -1.40 -11.80
N ALA A 189 5.34 -1.56 -12.66
CA ALA A 189 6.57 -0.78 -12.61
C ALA A 189 6.32 0.71 -12.92
N PHE A 190 5.39 1.06 -13.82
CA PHE A 190 4.97 2.45 -13.99
C PHE A 190 4.31 2.97 -12.71
N MET A 191 3.35 2.25 -12.15
CA MET A 191 2.63 2.68 -10.96
C MET A 191 3.55 2.82 -9.73
N GLY A 192 4.40 1.81 -9.47
CA GLY A 192 5.24 1.76 -8.28
C GLY A 192 6.60 2.45 -8.40
N ALA A 193 7.09 2.66 -9.62
CA ALA A 193 8.44 3.17 -9.87
C ALA A 193 8.54 4.26 -10.95
N GLY A 194 7.44 4.66 -11.56
CA GLY A 194 7.45 5.68 -12.62
C GLY A 194 8.24 5.26 -13.88
N VAL A 195 8.43 3.96 -14.11
CA VAL A 195 9.15 3.47 -15.29
C VAL A 195 8.18 3.37 -16.45
N MET A 196 8.42 4.13 -17.49
CA MET A 196 7.65 4.09 -18.73
C MET A 196 8.30 3.18 -19.77
N PHE A 197 7.45 2.42 -20.45
CA PHE A 197 7.82 1.58 -21.60
C PHE A 197 7.09 2.08 -22.84
N ASP A 198 7.73 2.02 -24.01
CA ASP A 198 7.17 2.57 -25.25
C ASP A 198 5.92 1.83 -25.73
N ASP A 199 5.81 0.55 -25.40
CA ASP A 199 4.72 -0.35 -25.77
C ASP A 199 3.60 -0.45 -24.73
N ILE A 200 3.77 0.15 -23.53
CA ILE A 200 2.79 0.07 -22.42
C ILE A 200 2.08 1.42 -22.26
N ARG A 201 0.80 1.45 -22.58
CA ARG A 201 -0.07 2.64 -22.44
C ARG A 201 -1.30 2.40 -21.58
N GLU A 202 -1.48 1.18 -21.09
CA GLU A 202 -2.61 0.76 -20.24
C GLU A 202 -2.13 0.01 -19.00
N LEU A 203 -2.82 0.22 -17.89
CA LEU A 203 -2.56 -0.50 -16.64
C LEU A 203 -3.21 -1.88 -16.67
N THR A 204 -2.60 -2.80 -17.38
CA THR A 204 -3.00 -4.22 -17.41
C THR A 204 -2.02 -5.05 -16.58
N PHE A 205 -2.48 -5.51 -15.43
CA PHE A 205 -1.66 -6.29 -14.51
C PHE A 205 -1.65 -7.77 -14.92
N GLY A 206 -0.48 -8.41 -14.84
CA GLY A 206 -0.30 -9.84 -15.12
C GLY A 206 -0.27 -10.22 -16.59
N ALA A 207 -0.46 -9.29 -17.51
CA ALA A 207 -0.30 -9.53 -18.94
C ALA A 207 1.14 -9.19 -19.37
N ASN A 208 1.79 -10.07 -20.12
CA ASN A 208 3.12 -9.88 -20.73
C ASN A 208 4.30 -9.64 -19.77
N GLY A 209 4.27 -10.22 -18.57
CA GLY A 209 5.21 -9.93 -17.48
C GLY A 209 6.71 -10.16 -17.77
N ASN A 210 7.08 -10.93 -18.77
CA ASN A 210 8.47 -11.39 -18.93
C ASN A 210 9.36 -10.49 -19.80
N ASN A 211 8.82 -9.54 -20.55
CA ASN A 211 9.60 -8.81 -21.53
C ASN A 211 10.47 -7.67 -20.96
N HIS A 212 10.22 -7.24 -19.73
CA HIS A 212 10.90 -6.09 -19.10
C HIS A 212 11.38 -6.38 -17.67
N TYR A 213 11.72 -7.64 -17.39
CA TYR A 213 12.19 -7.99 -16.04
C TYR A 213 13.48 -7.29 -15.65
N GLU A 214 14.41 -7.10 -16.58
CA GLU A 214 15.69 -6.46 -16.27
C GLU A 214 15.47 -5.02 -15.80
N GLU A 215 14.67 -4.23 -16.52
CA GLU A 215 14.33 -2.85 -16.16
C GLU A 215 13.53 -2.77 -14.85
N CYS A 216 12.54 -3.66 -14.68
CA CYS A 216 11.74 -3.71 -13.46
C CYS A 216 12.63 -4.01 -12.23
N PHE A 217 13.51 -5.01 -12.33
CA PHE A 217 14.41 -5.38 -11.22
C PHE A 217 15.53 -4.37 -11.01
N GLN A 218 15.98 -3.68 -12.06
CA GLN A 218 16.92 -2.55 -11.91
C GLN A 218 16.29 -1.40 -11.13
N ALA A 219 15.06 -1.00 -11.47
CA ALA A 219 14.33 0.03 -10.74
C ALA A 219 14.08 -0.39 -9.29
N LEU A 220 13.70 -1.64 -9.06
CA LEU A 220 13.50 -2.22 -7.74
C LEU A 220 14.80 -2.22 -6.90
N HIS A 221 15.95 -2.53 -7.52
CA HIS A 221 17.26 -2.44 -6.86
C HIS A 221 17.56 -1.02 -6.37
N HIS A 222 17.29 -0.01 -7.20
CA HIS A 222 17.46 1.39 -6.82
C HIS A 222 16.53 1.78 -5.66
N GLN A 223 15.28 1.29 -5.64
CA GLN A 223 14.38 1.50 -4.49
C GLN A 223 14.89 0.78 -3.23
N PHE A 224 15.48 -0.41 -3.32
CA PHE A 224 16.09 -1.07 -2.16
C PHE A 224 17.25 -0.26 -1.59
N VAL A 225 18.14 0.24 -2.45
CA VAL A 225 19.27 1.08 -2.01
C VAL A 225 18.75 2.37 -1.37
N ALA A 226 17.74 3.01 -1.99
CA ALA A 226 17.11 4.21 -1.44
C ALA A 226 16.43 3.95 -0.09
N SER A 227 15.70 2.83 0.03
CA SER A 227 15.08 2.41 1.30
C SER A 227 16.12 2.24 2.40
N ALA A 228 17.20 1.51 2.13
CA ALA A 228 18.27 1.27 3.10
C ALA A 228 18.98 2.57 3.53
N LYS A 229 19.26 3.47 2.58
CA LYS A 229 19.83 4.79 2.88
C LYS A 229 18.85 5.66 3.68
N ALA A 230 17.54 5.61 3.39
CA ALA A 230 16.52 6.34 4.14
C ALA A 230 16.41 5.85 5.59
N VAL A 231 16.53 4.55 5.85
CA VAL A 231 16.58 4.00 7.22
C VAL A 231 17.78 4.55 7.98
N GLN A 232 18.98 4.50 7.39
CA GLN A 232 20.19 5.03 8.01
C GLN A 232 20.09 6.55 8.26
N LEU A 233 19.59 7.30 7.28
CA LEU A 233 19.37 8.74 7.39
C LEU A 233 18.36 9.07 8.50
N GLY A 234 17.22 8.39 8.53
CA GLY A 234 16.18 8.60 9.53
C GLY A 234 16.72 8.38 10.95
N HIS A 235 17.42 7.27 11.20
CA HIS A 235 18.04 6.99 12.50
C HIS A 235 19.14 7.99 12.87
N SER A 236 19.85 8.57 11.89
CA SER A 236 20.83 9.63 12.16
C SER A 236 20.18 10.95 12.59
N ILE A 237 18.95 11.22 12.13
CA ILE A 237 18.17 12.41 12.46
C ILE A 237 17.44 12.23 13.80
N ASN A 238 16.80 11.07 13.99
CA ASN A 238 16.09 10.73 15.22
C ASN A 238 16.15 9.21 15.47
N GLN A 239 16.84 8.80 16.51
CA GLN A 239 16.99 7.38 16.90
C GLN A 239 15.68 6.71 17.36
N GLU A 240 14.65 7.50 17.71
CA GLU A 240 13.32 6.99 18.10
C GLU A 240 12.44 6.66 16.90
N PHE A 241 12.84 7.02 15.69
CA PHE A 241 12.10 6.63 14.49
C PHE A 241 12.00 5.12 14.37
N LYS A 242 10.83 4.68 13.94
CA LYS A 242 10.56 3.30 13.52
C LYS A 242 10.28 3.32 12.04
N ILE A 243 11.18 2.73 11.28
CA ILE A 243 11.12 2.74 9.80
C ILE A 243 10.90 1.31 9.31
N GLY A 244 9.77 1.08 8.65
CA GLY A 244 9.33 -0.23 8.20
C GLY A 244 9.35 -0.40 6.70
N CYS A 245 9.29 -1.65 6.26
CA CYS A 245 8.92 -2.03 4.90
C CYS A 245 7.40 -2.20 4.77
N MET A 246 6.90 -2.20 3.54
CA MET A 246 5.51 -2.54 3.25
C MET A 246 5.42 -3.41 2.00
N ILE A 247 4.82 -4.58 2.15
CA ILE A 247 4.75 -5.65 1.16
C ILE A 247 3.29 -5.97 0.81
N ALA A 248 2.99 -6.07 -0.49
CA ALA A 248 1.74 -6.70 -0.94
C ALA A 248 1.85 -8.20 -0.71
N TYR A 249 1.25 -8.70 0.37
CA TYR A 249 1.43 -10.10 0.75
C TYR A 249 0.32 -10.98 0.17
N GLY A 250 0.70 -11.87 -0.75
CA GLY A 250 -0.18 -12.85 -1.37
C GLY A 250 0.14 -14.27 -0.90
N LYS A 251 -0.68 -14.81 0.00
CA LYS A 251 -0.56 -16.21 0.41
C LYS A 251 -0.96 -17.16 -0.73
N GLN A 252 -0.09 -18.11 -1.04
CA GLN A 252 -0.31 -19.11 -2.08
C GLN A 252 -0.45 -20.50 -1.44
N TYR A 253 -1.59 -21.15 -1.67
CA TYR A 253 -1.78 -22.55 -1.26
C TYR A 253 -1.46 -23.52 -2.39
N PRO A 254 -0.85 -24.68 -2.10
CA PRO A 254 -0.84 -25.76 -3.07
C PRO A 254 -2.29 -26.23 -3.28
N TYR A 255 -2.73 -26.36 -4.54
CA TYR A 255 -4.10 -26.83 -4.83
C TYR A 255 -4.33 -28.26 -4.38
N THR A 256 -3.27 -29.10 -4.43
CA THR A 256 -3.27 -30.46 -3.92
C THR A 256 -2.09 -30.69 -2.98
N CYS A 257 -2.09 -31.84 -2.28
CA CYS A 257 -0.94 -32.27 -1.48
C CYS A 257 0.19 -32.91 -2.34
N SER A 258 0.15 -32.78 -3.66
CA SER A 258 1.26 -33.19 -4.53
C SER A 258 2.54 -32.44 -4.15
N PRO A 259 3.69 -33.11 -4.03
CA PRO A 259 4.98 -32.42 -3.81
C PRO A 259 5.27 -31.34 -4.84
N ASP A 260 4.83 -31.51 -6.10
CA ASP A 260 5.03 -30.52 -7.16
C ASP A 260 4.20 -29.24 -6.91
N ASP A 261 2.92 -29.38 -6.49
CA ASP A 261 2.08 -28.23 -6.13
C ASP A 261 2.62 -27.52 -4.88
N ILE A 262 3.12 -28.29 -3.88
CA ILE A 262 3.73 -27.72 -2.66
C ILE A 262 4.98 -26.91 -3.02
N LEU A 263 5.86 -27.46 -3.86
CA LEU A 263 7.08 -26.76 -4.29
C LEU A 263 6.73 -25.51 -5.11
N LEU A 264 5.73 -25.59 -5.99
CA LEU A 264 5.26 -24.45 -6.78
C LEU A 264 4.72 -23.34 -5.89
N ALA A 265 3.93 -23.66 -4.85
CA ALA A 265 3.43 -22.67 -3.88
C ALA A 265 4.57 -21.98 -3.15
N GLN A 266 5.56 -22.74 -2.66
CA GLN A 266 6.76 -22.18 -2.04
C GLN A 266 7.50 -21.23 -2.99
N GLN A 267 7.77 -21.62 -4.23
CA GLN A 267 8.48 -20.79 -5.20
C GLN A 267 7.71 -19.52 -5.56
N LYS A 268 6.39 -19.58 -5.64
CA LYS A 268 5.55 -18.39 -5.87
C LYS A 268 5.63 -17.42 -4.70
N GLU A 269 5.57 -17.89 -3.46
CA GLU A 269 5.72 -17.04 -2.28
C GLU A 269 7.14 -16.47 -2.13
N GLU A 270 8.16 -17.26 -2.43
CA GLU A 270 9.55 -16.79 -2.47
C GLU A 270 9.70 -15.60 -3.41
N PHE A 271 9.10 -15.68 -4.59
CA PHE A 271 9.15 -14.62 -5.58
C PHE A 271 8.28 -13.42 -5.20
N SER A 272 6.99 -13.63 -4.92
CA SER A 272 6.04 -12.54 -4.70
C SER A 272 6.22 -11.83 -3.36
N ASN A 273 6.55 -12.56 -2.29
CA ASN A 273 6.59 -12.03 -0.94
C ASN A 273 8.04 -11.86 -0.43
N TYR A 274 8.83 -12.94 -0.49
CA TYR A 274 10.09 -12.99 0.26
C TYR A 274 11.29 -12.39 -0.47
N LEU A 275 11.28 -12.23 -1.80
CA LEU A 275 12.36 -11.59 -2.53
C LEU A 275 12.60 -10.17 -1.98
N CYS A 276 11.57 -9.35 -1.94
CA CYS A 276 11.66 -7.97 -1.44
C CYS A 276 11.82 -7.92 0.09
N SER A 277 11.09 -8.78 0.80
CA SER A 277 11.16 -8.85 2.26
C SER A 277 12.57 -9.19 2.76
N ASP A 278 13.24 -10.19 2.15
CA ASP A 278 14.60 -10.58 2.54
C ASP A 278 15.60 -9.44 2.34
N VAL A 279 15.49 -8.68 1.24
CA VAL A 279 16.36 -7.52 1.01
C VAL A 279 16.12 -6.44 2.05
N GLN A 280 14.88 -6.10 2.38
CA GLN A 280 14.60 -5.01 3.31
C GLN A 280 14.82 -5.41 4.79
N VAL A 281 14.58 -6.68 5.16
CA VAL A 281 14.70 -7.13 6.56
C VAL A 281 16.07 -7.75 6.86
N ARG A 282 16.66 -8.46 5.88
CA ARG A 282 17.97 -9.12 6.07
C ARG A 282 19.13 -8.38 5.42
N GLY A 283 18.83 -7.42 4.54
CA GLY A 283 19.82 -6.62 3.83
C GLY A 283 20.59 -7.39 2.75
N GLU A 284 19.99 -8.44 2.18
CA GLU A 284 20.65 -9.23 1.16
C GLU A 284 19.69 -9.98 0.23
N TYR A 285 20.10 -10.17 -1.00
CA TYR A 285 19.39 -11.02 -1.94
C TYR A 285 19.53 -12.50 -1.54
N SER A 286 18.40 -13.18 -1.40
CA SER A 286 18.34 -14.61 -1.08
C SER A 286 18.87 -15.50 -2.20
N GLY A 287 19.09 -16.77 -1.87
CA GLY A 287 19.58 -17.77 -2.83
C GLY A 287 18.61 -17.99 -4.00
N PHE A 288 17.30 -18.01 -3.73
CA PHE A 288 16.28 -18.15 -4.78
C PHE A 288 16.20 -16.92 -5.69
N ALA A 289 16.36 -15.70 -5.15
CA ALA A 289 16.42 -14.48 -5.96
C ALA A 289 17.61 -14.51 -6.94
N LYS A 290 18.80 -14.87 -6.45
CA LYS A 290 20.01 -15.01 -7.27
C LYS A 290 19.86 -16.11 -8.34
N ARG A 291 19.15 -17.21 -8.02
CA ARG A 291 18.81 -18.25 -8.98
C ARG A 291 17.85 -17.74 -10.04
N PHE A 292 16.78 -17.05 -9.64
CA PHE A 292 15.80 -16.45 -10.54
C PHE A 292 16.45 -15.50 -11.54
N PHE A 293 17.34 -14.62 -11.08
CA PHE A 293 18.07 -13.70 -11.97
C PHE A 293 18.92 -14.43 -13.00
N ARG A 294 19.68 -15.47 -12.60
CA ARG A 294 20.47 -16.27 -13.54
C ARG A 294 19.61 -17.01 -14.57
N GLU A 295 18.50 -17.61 -14.14
CA GLU A 295 17.63 -18.39 -15.02
C GLU A 295 16.86 -17.53 -16.03
N ASN A 296 16.64 -16.24 -15.69
CA ASN A 296 15.95 -15.25 -16.57
C ASN A 296 16.92 -14.27 -17.25
N ASN A 297 18.24 -14.47 -17.13
CA ASN A 297 19.27 -13.60 -17.70
C ASN A 297 19.13 -12.13 -17.27
N ILE A 298 18.76 -11.89 -16.02
CA ILE A 298 18.63 -10.56 -15.43
C ILE A 298 19.98 -10.15 -14.83
N ASP A 299 20.58 -9.08 -15.37
CA ASP A 299 21.87 -8.52 -14.93
C ASP A 299 21.68 -7.16 -14.28
N ILE A 300 21.42 -7.16 -12.97
CA ILE A 300 21.22 -5.93 -12.20
C ILE A 300 22.56 -5.19 -12.08
N LYS A 301 22.61 -3.95 -12.54
CA LYS A 301 23.77 -3.06 -12.39
C LYS A 301 23.82 -2.54 -10.93
N MET A 302 24.79 -2.99 -10.19
CA MET A 302 25.06 -2.56 -8.82
C MET A 302 26.34 -1.72 -8.79
N GLU A 303 26.34 -0.67 -7.98
CA GLU A 303 27.56 0.10 -7.70
C GLU A 303 28.30 -0.48 -6.48
N GLU A 304 29.58 -0.12 -6.37
CA GLU A 304 30.38 -0.43 -5.20
C GLU A 304 29.73 0.16 -3.94
N GLY A 305 29.54 -0.67 -2.91
CA GLY A 305 28.90 -0.27 -1.66
C GLY A 305 27.38 -0.48 -1.60
N ASP A 306 26.71 -0.88 -2.69
CA ASP A 306 25.26 -1.12 -2.66
C ASP A 306 24.88 -2.25 -1.69
N LEU A 307 25.59 -3.37 -1.74
CA LEU A 307 25.28 -4.52 -0.87
C LEU A 307 25.55 -4.21 0.61
N GLU A 308 26.62 -3.47 0.89
CA GLU A 308 26.93 -2.98 2.23
C GLU A 308 25.85 -2.01 2.73
N THR A 309 25.35 -1.15 1.86
CA THR A 309 24.24 -0.22 2.15
C THR A 309 22.97 -0.99 2.52
N LEU A 310 22.60 -2.00 1.72
CA LEU A 310 21.44 -2.84 2.02
C LEU A 310 21.58 -3.50 3.40
N LYS A 311 22.76 -4.03 3.71
CA LYS A 311 23.03 -4.70 4.99
C LYS A 311 22.98 -3.76 6.19
N ALA A 312 23.41 -2.51 6.03
CA ALA A 312 23.44 -1.51 7.09
C ALA A 312 22.09 -0.80 7.31
N GLY A 313 21.18 -0.85 6.32
CA GLY A 313 19.91 -0.13 6.33
C GLY A 313 18.67 -1.02 6.37
N THR A 314 18.69 -2.08 7.18
CA THR A 314 17.53 -2.96 7.39
C THR A 314 16.45 -2.27 8.21
N VAL A 315 15.19 -2.64 7.97
CA VAL A 315 14.02 -2.02 8.61
C VAL A 315 13.80 -2.47 10.05
N ASP A 316 13.12 -1.63 10.85
CA ASP A 316 12.82 -1.90 12.27
C ASP A 316 11.62 -2.83 12.47
N PHE A 317 10.63 -2.77 11.58
CA PHE A 317 9.39 -3.55 11.64
C PHE A 317 8.88 -3.88 10.24
N TYR A 318 8.05 -4.90 10.16
CA TYR A 318 7.49 -5.38 8.90
C TYR A 318 6.02 -5.02 8.80
N THR A 319 5.62 -4.42 7.68
CA THR A 319 4.22 -4.19 7.40
C THR A 319 3.80 -4.80 6.08
N PHE A 320 2.51 -5.09 5.96
CA PHE A 320 1.98 -5.68 4.75
C PHE A 320 0.50 -5.37 4.54
N SER A 321 0.08 -5.46 3.28
CA SER A 321 -1.31 -5.54 2.88
C SER A 321 -1.76 -7.00 2.79
N TYR A 322 -2.99 -7.28 3.21
CA TYR A 322 -3.61 -8.58 3.11
C TYR A 322 -5.07 -8.45 2.69
N TYR A 323 -5.40 -8.98 1.52
CA TYR A 323 -6.76 -8.90 0.99
C TYR A 323 -7.36 -10.25 0.66
N MET A 324 -6.55 -11.16 0.12
CA MET A 324 -7.01 -12.45 -0.39
C MET A 324 -5.87 -13.47 -0.45
N THR A 325 -6.25 -14.72 -0.65
CA THR A 325 -5.35 -15.84 -0.94
C THR A 325 -5.70 -16.47 -2.28
N SER A 326 -4.81 -17.26 -2.84
CA SER A 326 -5.07 -18.04 -4.03
C SER A 326 -4.39 -19.41 -3.96
N CYS A 327 -4.74 -20.32 -4.89
CA CYS A 327 -4.06 -21.59 -5.04
C CYS A 327 -3.16 -21.58 -6.27
N VAL A 328 -2.21 -22.50 -6.29
CA VAL A 328 -1.36 -22.80 -7.44
C VAL A 328 -1.30 -24.29 -7.72
N SER A 329 -1.21 -24.66 -8.99
CA SER A 329 -1.02 -26.03 -9.46
C SER A 329 -0.43 -26.03 -10.86
N ASN A 330 0.23 -27.12 -11.23
CA ASN A 330 0.67 -27.36 -12.60
C ASN A 330 -0.47 -27.87 -13.52
N ASN A 331 -1.69 -28.02 -13.00
CA ASN A 331 -2.84 -28.43 -13.81
C ASN A 331 -3.48 -27.21 -14.50
N PRO A 332 -3.41 -27.09 -15.85
CA PRO A 332 -3.91 -25.92 -16.57
C PRO A 332 -5.44 -25.85 -16.69
N ASN A 333 -6.16 -26.89 -16.26
CA ASN A 333 -7.62 -26.98 -16.42
C ASN A 333 -8.40 -26.52 -15.19
N LEU A 334 -7.73 -25.90 -14.21
CA LEU A 334 -8.37 -25.41 -12.99
C LEU A 334 -8.92 -23.99 -13.16
N GLU A 335 -10.01 -23.70 -12.43
CA GLU A 335 -10.66 -22.40 -12.45
C GLU A 335 -9.77 -21.34 -11.77
N THR A 336 -9.63 -20.18 -12.43
CA THR A 336 -8.88 -19.03 -11.90
C THR A 336 -9.77 -18.15 -11.04
N THR A 337 -9.15 -17.39 -10.13
CA THR A 337 -9.80 -16.35 -9.33
C THR A 337 -9.28 -14.98 -9.74
N GLY A 338 -10.10 -13.93 -9.52
CA GLY A 338 -9.71 -12.55 -9.75
C GLY A 338 -8.77 -12.02 -8.67
N GLY A 339 -8.03 -10.96 -8.99
CA GLY A 339 -7.18 -10.21 -8.08
C GLY A 339 -6.80 -8.86 -8.71
N ASN A 340 -6.36 -7.90 -7.89
CA ASN A 340 -5.92 -6.60 -8.44
C ASN A 340 -4.60 -6.70 -9.21
N LEU A 341 -3.64 -7.40 -8.64
CA LEU A 341 -2.25 -7.43 -9.11
C LEU A 341 -1.80 -8.83 -9.52
N SER A 342 -2.50 -9.88 -9.10
CA SER A 342 -2.16 -11.26 -9.43
C SER A 342 -3.42 -12.09 -9.65
N MET A 343 -3.35 -12.97 -10.63
CA MET A 343 -4.33 -14.02 -10.83
C MET A 343 -3.79 -15.33 -10.24
N GLY A 344 -4.67 -16.12 -9.62
CA GLY A 344 -4.33 -17.42 -9.07
C GLY A 344 -5.45 -18.40 -9.33
N LEU A 345 -5.31 -19.62 -8.85
CA LEU A 345 -6.37 -20.62 -8.91
C LEU A 345 -7.34 -20.40 -7.74
N LYS A 346 -8.61 -20.65 -8.02
CA LYS A 346 -9.67 -20.58 -7.03
C LYS A 346 -9.48 -21.67 -5.97
N ASN A 347 -9.50 -21.29 -4.72
CA ASN A 347 -9.55 -22.23 -3.62
C ASN A 347 -11.00 -22.74 -3.47
N PRO A 348 -11.27 -24.06 -3.60
CA PRO A 348 -12.62 -24.59 -3.57
C PRO A 348 -13.32 -24.51 -2.21
N TYR A 349 -12.59 -24.14 -1.16
CA TYR A 349 -13.08 -24.03 0.22
C TYR A 349 -13.41 -22.59 0.65
N LEU A 350 -13.18 -21.60 -0.22
CA LEU A 350 -13.35 -20.19 0.10
C LEU A 350 -14.46 -19.54 -0.73
N GLU A 351 -15.21 -18.66 -0.09
CA GLU A 351 -16.11 -17.73 -0.76
C GLU A 351 -15.34 -16.55 -1.35
N ALA A 352 -15.92 -15.88 -2.33
CA ALA A 352 -15.34 -14.70 -2.94
C ALA A 352 -16.28 -13.50 -2.85
N SER A 353 -15.71 -12.29 -2.82
CA SER A 353 -16.46 -11.04 -2.95
C SER A 353 -17.00 -10.84 -4.36
N ASP A 354 -17.81 -9.79 -4.58
CA ASP A 354 -18.35 -9.40 -5.90
C ASP A 354 -17.24 -9.09 -6.93
N TRP A 355 -16.02 -8.76 -6.45
CA TRP A 355 -14.81 -8.57 -7.27
C TRP A 355 -14.00 -9.85 -7.49
N GLY A 356 -14.52 -11.02 -7.06
CA GLY A 356 -13.83 -12.31 -7.19
C GLY A 356 -12.68 -12.52 -6.20
N TRP A 357 -12.53 -11.67 -5.19
CA TRP A 357 -11.48 -11.80 -4.17
C TRP A 357 -11.90 -12.80 -3.11
N GLN A 358 -11.11 -13.84 -2.93
CA GLN A 358 -11.37 -14.89 -1.95
C GLN A 358 -11.20 -14.38 -0.53
N ILE A 359 -12.19 -14.66 0.32
CA ILE A 359 -12.23 -14.21 1.72
C ILE A 359 -11.59 -15.29 2.58
N ASP A 360 -10.42 -15.02 3.14
CA ASP A 360 -9.65 -15.97 3.92
C ASP A 360 -9.06 -15.38 5.21
N PRO A 361 -9.83 -15.32 6.28
CA PRO A 361 -9.32 -14.85 7.58
C PRO A 361 -8.21 -15.75 8.15
N VAL A 362 -8.30 -17.08 7.95
CA VAL A 362 -7.28 -18.03 8.45
C VAL A 362 -5.96 -17.86 7.72
N GLY A 363 -6.01 -17.50 6.44
CA GLY A 363 -4.83 -17.15 5.67
C GLY A 363 -4.07 -15.96 6.25
N LEU A 364 -4.76 -14.98 6.83
CA LEU A 364 -4.11 -13.87 7.55
C LEU A 364 -3.32 -14.37 8.77
N ARG A 365 -3.90 -15.24 9.60
CA ARG A 365 -3.17 -15.85 10.74
C ARG A 365 -1.96 -16.64 10.29
N THR A 366 -2.13 -17.44 9.23
CA THR A 366 -1.03 -18.22 8.65
C THR A 366 0.09 -17.29 8.17
N SER A 367 -0.25 -16.21 7.46
CA SER A 367 0.70 -15.22 6.97
C SER A 367 1.45 -14.52 8.11
N LEU A 368 0.74 -14.09 9.15
CA LEU A 368 1.33 -13.48 10.35
C LEU A 368 2.34 -14.41 11.02
N ASN A 369 1.96 -15.68 11.21
CA ASN A 369 2.82 -16.70 11.81
C ASN A 369 4.07 -16.96 10.95
N GLU A 370 3.92 -17.10 9.64
CA GLU A 370 5.05 -17.36 8.73
C GLU A 370 6.03 -16.18 8.67
N ILE A 371 5.52 -14.95 8.54
CA ILE A 371 6.36 -13.75 8.51
C ILE A 371 7.11 -13.59 9.83
N TYR A 372 6.40 -13.72 10.96
CA TYR A 372 7.03 -13.58 12.27
C TYR A 372 8.06 -14.67 12.54
N ASN A 373 7.75 -15.92 12.20
CA ASN A 373 8.71 -17.03 12.35
C ASN A 373 9.95 -16.84 11.47
N ARG A 374 9.83 -16.20 10.30
CA ARG A 374 10.95 -15.97 9.39
C ARG A 374 11.87 -14.84 9.86
N TYR A 375 11.30 -13.74 10.38
CA TYR A 375 12.04 -12.49 10.59
C TYR A 375 12.22 -12.10 12.06
N GLN A 376 11.33 -12.52 12.96
CA GLN A 376 11.37 -12.23 14.41
C GLN A 376 11.50 -10.71 14.71
N ILE A 377 10.82 -9.87 13.93
CA ILE A 377 10.67 -8.43 14.15
C ILE A 377 9.17 -8.09 14.25
N PRO A 378 8.81 -6.97 14.89
CA PRO A 378 7.40 -6.59 15.04
C PRO A 378 6.68 -6.48 13.70
N LEU A 379 5.40 -6.87 13.68
CA LEU A 379 4.53 -6.81 12.51
C LEU A 379 3.43 -5.77 12.67
N MET A 380 2.92 -5.26 11.55
CA MET A 380 1.68 -4.49 11.50
C MET A 380 0.92 -4.78 10.21
N VAL A 381 -0.37 -5.05 10.31
CA VAL A 381 -1.26 -5.15 9.12
C VAL A 381 -1.71 -3.75 8.79
N VAL A 382 -1.15 -3.17 7.73
CA VAL A 382 -1.38 -1.76 7.40
C VAL A 382 -2.38 -1.55 6.25
N GLU A 383 -2.80 -2.63 5.61
CA GLU A 383 -3.95 -2.65 4.71
C GLU A 383 -4.67 -3.99 4.79
N ASN A 384 -5.99 -3.93 4.92
CA ASN A 384 -6.91 -5.05 4.82
C ASN A 384 -8.31 -4.48 4.60
N GLY A 385 -9.17 -5.15 3.87
CA GLY A 385 -10.51 -4.65 3.64
C GLY A 385 -11.23 -5.34 2.49
N LEU A 386 -12.51 -5.02 2.37
CA LEU A 386 -13.40 -5.53 1.35
C LEU A 386 -13.92 -4.38 0.51
N GLY A 387 -13.56 -4.36 -0.79
CA GLY A 387 -14.18 -3.47 -1.76
C GLY A 387 -15.56 -3.99 -2.14
N ALA A 388 -16.58 -3.14 -2.04
CA ALA A 388 -17.95 -3.49 -2.33
C ALA A 388 -18.73 -2.30 -2.92
N VAL A 389 -19.89 -2.57 -3.52
CA VAL A 389 -20.86 -1.55 -3.91
C VAL A 389 -21.79 -1.31 -2.72
N ASP A 390 -21.71 -0.13 -2.13
CA ASP A 390 -22.61 0.24 -1.05
C ASP A 390 -23.95 0.76 -1.59
N THR A 391 -25.02 0.48 -0.87
CA THR A 391 -26.37 1.00 -1.16
C THR A 391 -26.75 2.02 -0.09
N VAL A 392 -27.11 3.23 -0.54
CA VAL A 392 -27.72 4.23 0.33
C VAL A 392 -29.22 3.96 0.39
N GLU A 393 -29.73 3.57 1.55
CA GLU A 393 -31.13 3.25 1.77
C GLU A 393 -32.02 4.52 1.72
N ALA A 394 -33.34 4.36 1.62
CA ALA A 394 -34.27 5.47 1.54
C ALA A 394 -34.26 6.41 2.76
N ASP A 395 -33.82 5.91 3.91
CA ASP A 395 -33.63 6.67 5.16
C ASP A 395 -32.22 7.29 5.30
N GLY A 396 -31.38 7.14 4.27
CA GLY A 396 -29.99 7.62 4.25
C GLY A 396 -28.98 6.72 4.95
N ASN A 397 -29.40 5.60 5.52
CA ASN A 397 -28.48 4.64 6.13
C ASN A 397 -27.74 3.82 5.09
N ILE A 398 -26.56 3.31 5.47
CA ILE A 398 -25.76 2.39 4.67
C ILE A 398 -25.47 1.16 5.53
N ASN A 399 -26.14 0.05 5.17
CA ASN A 399 -26.08 -1.21 5.91
C ASN A 399 -25.02 -2.12 5.29
N ASP A 400 -23.78 -1.98 5.74
CA ASP A 400 -22.62 -2.70 5.22
C ASP A 400 -22.17 -3.87 6.14
N ASP A 401 -23.12 -4.73 6.52
CA ASP A 401 -22.89 -5.91 7.37
C ASP A 401 -21.85 -6.87 6.78
N TYR A 402 -21.77 -6.98 5.45
CA TYR A 402 -20.75 -7.77 4.76
C TYR A 402 -19.33 -7.27 5.09
N ARG A 403 -19.12 -5.95 5.23
CA ARG A 403 -17.83 -5.37 5.63
C ARG A 403 -17.54 -5.68 7.10
N ILE A 404 -18.55 -5.53 7.97
CA ILE A 404 -18.42 -5.89 9.39
C ILE A 404 -18.01 -7.35 9.53
N ASN A 405 -18.71 -8.27 8.86
CA ASN A 405 -18.43 -9.70 8.94
C ASN A 405 -17.02 -10.04 8.44
N TYR A 406 -16.59 -9.43 7.33
CA TYR A 406 -15.23 -9.60 6.81
C TYR A 406 -14.17 -9.15 7.82
N LEU A 407 -14.27 -7.92 8.32
CA LEU A 407 -13.28 -7.35 9.25
C LEU A 407 -13.28 -8.07 10.59
N LYS A 408 -14.46 -8.41 11.12
CA LYS A 408 -14.59 -9.20 12.36
C LYS A 408 -13.82 -10.50 12.27
N ALA A 409 -14.06 -11.29 11.22
CA ALA A 409 -13.38 -12.58 11.03
C ALA A 409 -11.85 -12.44 10.95
N HIS A 410 -11.34 -11.38 10.28
CA HIS A 410 -9.91 -11.11 10.19
C HIS A 410 -9.32 -10.65 11.55
N ILE A 411 -10.03 -9.81 12.30
CA ILE A 411 -9.60 -9.35 13.64
C ILE A 411 -9.55 -10.54 14.62
N GLU A 412 -10.50 -11.46 14.57
CA GLU A 412 -10.46 -12.70 15.35
C GLU A 412 -9.19 -13.51 15.07
N GLN A 413 -8.78 -13.62 13.81
CA GLN A 413 -7.57 -14.36 13.41
C GLN A 413 -6.27 -13.61 13.79
N MET A 414 -6.26 -12.28 13.78
CA MET A 414 -5.14 -11.51 14.34
C MET A 414 -4.98 -11.72 15.84
N LYS A 415 -6.09 -11.78 16.59
CA LYS A 415 -6.08 -12.09 18.03
C LYS A 415 -5.49 -13.47 18.28
N GLU A 416 -5.86 -14.46 17.49
CA GLU A 416 -5.30 -15.80 17.56
C GLU A 416 -3.80 -15.84 17.20
N ALA A 417 -3.35 -15.07 16.19
CA ALA A 417 -1.92 -14.98 15.85
C ALA A 417 -1.09 -14.39 17.01
N ILE A 418 -1.62 -13.40 17.73
CA ILE A 418 -1.00 -12.91 18.98
C ILE A 418 -0.89 -14.04 20.01
N GLY A 419 -1.91 -14.87 20.12
CA GLY A 419 -1.90 -16.07 20.96
C GLY A 419 -0.85 -17.10 20.53
N ASP A 420 -0.54 -17.19 19.24
CA ASP A 420 0.53 -18.02 18.69
C ASP A 420 1.94 -17.44 18.96
N GLY A 421 2.05 -16.21 19.48
CA GLY A 421 3.30 -15.55 19.85
C GLY A 421 3.76 -14.46 18.86
N VAL A 422 2.92 -14.05 17.92
CA VAL A 422 3.25 -12.95 16.98
C VAL A 422 3.25 -11.61 17.74
N GLU A 423 4.33 -10.84 17.60
CA GLU A 423 4.41 -9.45 18.04
C GLU A 423 3.73 -8.54 17.01
N LEU A 424 2.43 -8.27 17.22
CA LEU A 424 1.61 -7.46 16.34
C LEU A 424 1.35 -6.09 16.97
N TRP A 425 1.80 -4.99 16.30
CA TRP A 425 1.72 -3.65 16.85
C TRP A 425 0.43 -2.91 16.52
N GLY A 426 -0.20 -3.24 15.37
CA GLY A 426 -1.39 -2.50 14.98
C GLY A 426 -2.09 -3.03 13.73
N TYR A 427 -3.21 -2.38 13.45
CA TYR A 427 -4.11 -2.70 12.35
C TYR A 427 -4.74 -1.43 11.77
N THR A 428 -4.55 -1.20 10.48
CA THR A 428 -5.13 -0.06 9.75
C THR A 428 -5.87 -0.56 8.51
N PRO A 429 -7.19 -0.85 8.58
CA PRO A 429 -7.98 -1.21 7.42
C PRO A 429 -7.82 -0.19 6.29
N TRP A 430 -7.78 -0.70 5.06
CA TRP A 430 -7.61 0.10 3.86
C TRP A 430 -8.86 0.91 3.53
N GLY A 431 -8.62 2.16 3.13
CA GLY A 431 -9.69 3.04 2.70
C GLY A 431 -10.70 3.32 3.80
N CYS A 432 -10.25 3.68 5.01
CA CYS A 432 -11.13 3.97 6.16
C CYS A 432 -12.23 5.00 5.87
N ILE A 433 -12.04 5.83 4.87
CA ILE A 433 -13.01 6.65 4.16
C ILE A 433 -13.03 6.23 2.69
N ASP A 434 -14.16 6.26 2.02
CA ASP A 434 -14.25 5.92 0.60
C ASP A 434 -13.30 6.80 -0.21
N LEU A 435 -12.52 6.16 -1.09
CA LEU A 435 -11.51 6.81 -1.88
C LEU A 435 -11.42 6.18 -3.29
N VAL A 436 -10.69 6.82 -4.18
CA VAL A 436 -10.48 6.35 -5.55
C VAL A 436 -9.73 5.01 -5.55
N SER A 437 -10.25 4.02 -6.27
CA SER A 437 -9.57 2.74 -6.43
C SER A 437 -8.26 2.90 -7.22
N ALA A 438 -7.13 2.40 -6.70
CA ALA A 438 -5.83 2.51 -7.36
C ALA A 438 -5.81 1.80 -8.72
N GLY A 439 -6.31 0.56 -8.79
CA GLY A 439 -6.26 -0.25 -10.01
C GLY A 439 -7.23 0.22 -11.09
N THR A 440 -8.45 0.60 -10.74
CA THR A 440 -9.51 0.92 -11.71
C THR A 440 -9.83 2.42 -11.83
N GLY A 441 -9.47 3.23 -10.85
CA GLY A 441 -9.88 4.64 -10.80
C GLY A 441 -11.33 4.88 -10.41
N GLU A 442 -12.07 3.83 -10.00
CA GLU A 442 -13.49 3.90 -9.67
C GLU A 442 -13.73 4.31 -8.22
N MET A 443 -14.80 5.04 -7.99
CA MET A 443 -15.33 5.34 -6.65
C MET A 443 -16.33 4.29 -6.15
N LYS A 444 -17.02 3.56 -7.05
CA LYS A 444 -18.04 2.57 -6.65
C LYS A 444 -17.48 1.36 -5.90
N LYS A 445 -16.17 1.08 -6.04
CA LYS A 445 -15.46 0.04 -5.27
C LYS A 445 -15.10 0.59 -3.90
N ARG A 446 -16.05 0.57 -2.97
CA ARG A 446 -15.96 1.24 -1.69
C ARG A 446 -15.39 0.34 -0.60
N TYR A 447 -14.48 0.89 0.19
CA TYR A 447 -13.84 0.20 1.32
C TYR A 447 -14.20 0.81 2.67
N GLY A 448 -14.61 2.09 2.67
CA GLY A 448 -14.64 2.95 3.85
C GLY A 448 -15.70 2.60 4.88
N PHE A 449 -15.44 2.99 6.11
CA PHE A 449 -16.43 3.17 7.17
C PHE A 449 -17.23 4.46 6.99
N ILE A 450 -16.67 5.39 6.23
CA ILE A 450 -17.24 6.69 5.89
C ILE A 450 -17.53 6.69 4.40
N TYR A 451 -18.79 6.86 4.05
CA TYR A 451 -19.23 7.03 2.66
C TYR A 451 -18.91 8.44 2.18
N VAL A 452 -18.43 8.55 0.95
CA VAL A 452 -18.25 9.81 0.25
C VAL A 452 -19.20 9.85 -0.94
N ASP A 453 -20.05 10.86 -1.03
CA ASP A 453 -20.97 11.05 -2.15
C ASP A 453 -20.20 11.50 -3.40
N LYS A 454 -19.63 10.51 -4.09
CA LYS A 454 -18.91 10.68 -5.36
C LYS A 454 -19.14 9.48 -6.26
N ASN A 455 -19.38 9.76 -7.55
CA ASN A 455 -19.57 8.79 -8.61
C ASN A 455 -18.27 8.58 -9.40
N ASN A 456 -18.25 7.52 -10.25
CA ASN A 456 -17.10 7.20 -11.10
C ASN A 456 -16.76 8.28 -12.14
N ASP A 457 -17.75 9.09 -12.54
CA ASP A 457 -17.58 10.20 -13.48
C ASP A 457 -17.16 11.53 -12.80
N GLY A 458 -16.91 11.50 -11.50
CA GLY A 458 -16.52 12.66 -10.71
C GLY A 458 -17.68 13.48 -10.18
N THR A 459 -18.94 13.17 -10.53
CA THR A 459 -20.11 13.86 -9.99
C THR A 459 -20.40 13.44 -8.55
N GLY A 460 -21.11 14.30 -7.81
CA GLY A 460 -21.48 14.11 -6.40
C GLY A 460 -21.22 15.36 -5.59
N THR A 461 -21.64 15.36 -4.32
CA THR A 461 -21.50 16.51 -3.40
C THR A 461 -20.21 16.46 -2.59
N LEU A 462 -19.52 15.34 -2.60
CA LEU A 462 -18.40 15.00 -1.70
C LEU A 462 -18.81 15.00 -0.21
N ASP A 463 -20.09 14.91 0.11
CA ASP A 463 -20.53 14.83 1.50
C ASP A 463 -20.12 13.50 2.14
N ARG A 464 -19.85 13.56 3.44
CA ARG A 464 -19.44 12.40 4.25
C ARG A 464 -20.62 11.87 5.05
N SER A 465 -20.83 10.55 4.99
CA SER A 465 -21.85 9.86 5.79
C SER A 465 -21.27 8.65 6.52
N ARG A 466 -21.68 8.44 7.77
CA ARG A 466 -21.21 7.27 8.54
C ARG A 466 -21.99 6.04 8.11
N LYS A 467 -21.28 4.97 7.78
CA LYS A 467 -21.87 3.65 7.50
C LYS A 467 -22.14 2.90 8.81
N LYS A 468 -22.87 1.80 8.75
CA LYS A 468 -23.09 0.93 9.90
C LYS A 468 -21.77 0.42 10.51
N SER A 469 -20.82 0.08 9.66
CA SER A 469 -19.47 -0.34 10.04
C SER A 469 -18.68 0.72 10.81
N PHE A 470 -18.96 2.01 10.63
CA PHE A 470 -18.35 3.09 11.42
C PHE A 470 -18.60 2.93 12.91
N TYR A 471 -19.86 2.69 13.28
CA TYR A 471 -20.26 2.54 14.68
C TYR A 471 -19.78 1.21 15.29
N TRP A 472 -19.73 0.17 14.46
CA TRP A 472 -19.17 -1.11 14.84
C TRP A 472 -17.66 -0.98 15.13
N TYR A 473 -16.89 -0.39 14.21
CA TYR A 473 -15.44 -0.26 14.36
C TYR A 473 -15.07 0.67 15.53
N LYS A 474 -15.89 1.70 15.79
CA LYS A 474 -15.78 2.53 16.99
C LYS A 474 -15.85 1.69 18.29
N LYS A 475 -16.73 0.71 18.35
CA LYS A 475 -16.82 -0.21 19.51
C LYS A 475 -15.60 -1.13 19.59
N VAL A 476 -15.16 -1.67 18.45
CA VAL A 476 -13.94 -2.50 18.39
C VAL A 476 -12.74 -1.75 18.96
N ILE A 477 -12.50 -0.52 18.52
CA ILE A 477 -11.41 0.32 19.00
C ILE A 477 -11.58 0.64 20.50
N GLY A 478 -12.78 1.07 20.91
CA GLY A 478 -13.10 1.45 22.28
C GLY A 478 -12.92 0.32 23.28
N SER A 479 -13.16 -0.92 22.86
CA SER A 479 -12.98 -2.14 23.66
C SER A 479 -11.62 -2.81 23.50
N ASN A 480 -10.70 -2.23 22.72
CA ASN A 480 -9.43 -2.86 22.35
C ASN A 480 -9.62 -4.27 21.75
N GLY A 481 -10.61 -4.42 20.85
CA GLY A 481 -10.90 -5.68 20.16
C GLY A 481 -11.62 -6.75 20.99
N GLU A 482 -12.20 -6.40 22.13
CA GLU A 482 -12.99 -7.35 22.95
C GLU A 482 -14.45 -7.43 22.49
N GLU A 483 -15.00 -6.37 21.89
CA GLU A 483 -16.37 -6.32 21.33
C GLU A 483 -16.32 -6.30 19.80
N LEU A 484 -16.52 -7.46 19.16
CA LEU A 484 -16.52 -7.64 17.72
C LEU A 484 -17.91 -7.86 17.13
#